data_6ece8893ae2cbc535fe6ad6f97cc7daf
#
_entry.id   6ece8893ae2cbc535fe6ad6f97cc7daf
#
_cell.length_a   1.000
_cell.length_b   1.000
_cell.length_c   1.000
_cell.angle_alpha   90.00
_cell.angle_beta   90.00
_cell.angle_gamma   90.00
#
_symmetry.space_group_name_H-M   'P 1'
#
loop_
_entity.id
_entity.type
_entity.pdbx_description
1 polymer ?
#
loop_
_entity_poly.entity_id
_entity_poly.type
_entity_poly.pdbx_seq_one_letter_code
_entity_poly.pdbx_strand_id
1 'polypeptide(L)'
;MPAKLDYDHDWLVIGSGFGGSVSALRLAEKGYSVGVLECGRRFADGDMPRSTWDLRRYFWSPYLGLRGIFRVTTFKDVTVVSGSGVGGGSLGYANTLYVPPERFFADPQWAGMADWQSALAPHYAEAQRMLGVVDY
;
A
#
# COMPACT_ATOMS: atom_id res chain seq x y z
N MET A 1 37.07 -16.69 7.00
CA MET A 1 35.63 -16.57 7.30
C MET A 1 35.14 -15.31 6.60
N PRO A 2 34.06 -15.31 5.82
CA PRO A 2 33.53 -14.07 5.30
C PRO A 2 33.14 -13.16 6.46
N ALA A 3 33.44 -11.86 6.34
CA ALA A 3 33.07 -10.88 7.34
C ALA A 3 31.55 -10.96 7.56
N LYS A 4 31.12 -11.06 8.83
CA LYS A 4 29.70 -10.97 9.17
C LYS A 4 29.28 -9.55 8.77
N LEU A 5 28.47 -9.44 7.73
CA LEU A 5 27.89 -8.16 7.34
C LEU A 5 26.94 -7.76 8.46
N ASP A 6 27.22 -6.65 9.10
CA ASP A 6 26.37 -6.08 10.14
C ASP A 6 25.31 -5.23 9.42
N TYR A 7 24.10 -5.75 9.34
CA TYR A 7 22.96 -5.04 8.74
C TYR A 7 22.16 -4.37 9.86
N ASP A 8 21.67 -3.16 9.59
CA ASP A 8 20.81 -2.41 10.53
C ASP A 8 19.44 -3.11 10.73
N HIS A 9 18.98 -3.84 9.71
CA HIS A 9 17.71 -4.55 9.71
C HIS A 9 17.84 -5.93 9.06
N ASP A 10 17.04 -6.89 9.56
CA ASP A 10 16.92 -8.22 8.94
C ASP A 10 16.19 -8.14 7.59
N TRP A 11 15.22 -7.23 7.49
CA TRP A 11 14.40 -7.02 6.30
C TRP A 11 14.24 -5.55 5.98
N LEU A 12 14.25 -5.24 4.68
CA LEU A 12 13.96 -3.91 4.17
C LEU A 12 12.74 -3.97 3.24
N VAL A 13 11.67 -3.27 3.62
CA VAL A 13 10.44 -3.15 2.84
C VAL A 13 10.46 -1.82 2.09
N ILE A 14 10.28 -1.86 0.78
CA ILE A 14 10.23 -0.67 -0.07
C ILE A 14 8.78 -0.32 -0.34
N GLY A 15 8.35 0.82 0.20
CA GLY A 15 6.98 1.32 0.14
C GLY A 15 6.12 0.85 1.32
N SER A 16 5.38 1.77 1.91
CA SER A 16 4.49 1.55 3.05
C SER A 16 3.00 1.48 2.67
N GLY A 17 2.69 1.16 1.41
CA GLY A 17 1.33 0.91 0.95
C GLY A 17 0.73 -0.37 1.55
N PHE A 18 -0.44 -0.80 1.09
CA PHE A 18 -1.15 -1.96 1.63
C PHE A 18 -0.26 -3.22 1.74
N GLY A 19 0.41 -3.62 0.66
CA GLY A 19 1.29 -4.80 0.67
C GLY A 19 2.50 -4.64 1.58
N GLY A 20 3.19 -3.50 1.50
CA GLY A 20 4.39 -3.23 2.30
C GLY A 20 4.08 -3.16 3.79
N SER A 21 3.00 -2.48 4.19
CA SER A 21 2.60 -2.38 5.60
C SER A 21 2.25 -3.74 6.20
N VAL A 22 1.48 -4.56 5.47
CA VAL A 22 1.14 -5.92 5.93
C VAL A 22 2.39 -6.81 6.02
N SER A 23 3.27 -6.74 5.02
CA SER A 23 4.53 -7.49 5.03
C SER A 23 5.42 -7.10 6.22
N ALA A 24 5.58 -5.79 6.46
CA ALA A 24 6.36 -5.28 7.59
C ALA A 24 5.78 -5.74 8.93
N LEU A 25 4.44 -5.66 9.09
CA LEU A 25 3.76 -6.12 10.30
C LEU A 25 4.01 -7.62 10.54
N ARG A 26 3.78 -8.47 9.52
CA ARG A 26 3.93 -9.93 9.65
C ARG A 26 5.37 -10.36 9.89
N LEU A 27 6.36 -9.63 9.36
CA LEU A 27 7.78 -9.87 9.65
C LEU A 27 8.11 -9.45 11.09
N ALA A 28 7.64 -8.29 11.54
CA ALA A 28 7.85 -7.81 12.90
C ALA A 28 7.20 -8.73 13.95
N GLU A 29 5.99 -9.24 13.70
CA GLU A 29 5.33 -10.22 14.57
C GLU A 29 6.13 -11.53 14.72
N LYS A 30 6.95 -11.88 13.73
CA LYS A 30 7.86 -13.03 13.77
C LYS A 30 9.18 -12.72 14.48
N GLY A 31 9.37 -11.50 14.98
CA GLY A 31 10.54 -11.07 15.73
C GLY A 31 11.69 -10.51 14.87
N TYR A 32 11.48 -10.29 13.58
CA TYR A 32 12.50 -9.68 12.73
C TYR A 32 12.58 -8.16 12.92
N SER A 33 13.80 -7.62 12.82
CA SER A 33 14.04 -6.19 12.68
C SER A 33 13.70 -5.76 11.25
N VAL A 34 12.73 -4.84 11.09
CA VAL A 34 12.22 -4.44 9.79
C VAL A 34 12.40 -2.94 9.57
N GLY A 35 13.13 -2.56 8.53
CA GLY A 35 13.19 -1.21 8.01
C GLY A 35 12.13 -1.00 6.92
N VAL A 36 11.50 0.18 6.87
CA VAL A 36 10.56 0.54 5.80
C VAL A 36 11.02 1.84 5.15
N LEU A 37 11.24 1.81 3.84
CA LEU A 37 11.56 2.98 3.03
C LEU A 37 10.31 3.46 2.30
N GLU A 38 9.95 4.72 2.51
CA GLU A 38 8.79 5.37 1.88
C GLU A 38 9.23 6.62 1.13
N CYS A 39 8.77 6.80 -0.11
CA CYS A 39 9.15 7.95 -0.94
C CYS A 39 8.44 9.25 -0.56
N GLY A 40 7.26 9.13 0.04
CA GLY A 40 6.48 10.25 0.54
C GLY A 40 6.72 10.51 2.02
N ARG A 41 5.98 11.45 2.58
CA ARG A 41 6.09 11.80 4.01
C ARG A 41 4.99 11.14 4.84
N ARG A 42 5.15 11.17 6.15
CA ARG A 42 4.06 10.88 7.07
C ARG A 42 3.17 12.12 7.18
N PHE A 43 1.87 11.90 7.08
CA PHE A 43 0.85 12.93 7.23
C PHE A 43 0.17 12.80 8.60
N ALA A 44 0.02 13.93 9.29
CA ALA A 44 -0.88 14.06 10.43
C ALA A 44 -2.27 14.51 9.94
N ASP A 45 -3.29 14.40 10.77
CA ASP A 45 -4.67 14.76 10.41
C ASP A 45 -4.80 16.19 9.86
N GLY A 46 -4.06 17.14 10.43
CA GLY A 46 -4.02 18.54 9.97
C GLY A 46 -3.26 18.78 8.67
N ASP A 47 -2.51 17.80 8.19
CA ASP A 47 -1.71 17.90 6.95
C ASP A 47 -2.52 17.56 5.70
N MET A 48 -3.67 16.91 5.87
CA MET A 48 -4.51 16.49 4.75
C MET A 48 -5.07 17.71 3.99
N PRO A 49 -5.12 17.64 2.64
CA PRO A 49 -5.72 18.71 1.87
C PRO A 49 -7.22 18.79 2.14
N ARG A 50 -7.72 19.99 2.38
CA ARG A 50 -9.17 20.25 2.56
C ARG A 50 -9.90 20.45 1.24
N SER A 51 -9.17 20.64 0.17
CA SER A 51 -9.70 20.92 -1.17
C SER A 51 -8.65 20.53 -2.21
N THR A 52 -9.11 20.17 -3.42
CA THR A 52 -8.26 19.93 -4.59
C THR A 52 -7.49 21.18 -5.04
N TRP A 53 -7.91 22.36 -4.62
CA TRP A 53 -7.21 23.63 -4.87
C TRP A 53 -5.96 23.82 -3.99
N ASP A 54 -5.81 23.06 -2.94
CA ASP A 54 -4.57 23.02 -2.14
C ASP A 54 -3.53 22.12 -2.84
N LEU A 55 -3.03 22.61 -3.96
CA LEU A 55 -2.15 21.86 -4.85
C LEU A 55 -0.88 21.34 -4.14
N ARG A 56 -0.37 22.07 -3.16
CA ARG A 56 0.84 21.69 -2.43
C ARG A 56 0.64 20.48 -1.53
N ARG A 57 -0.53 20.37 -0.93
CA ARG A 57 -0.89 19.22 -0.07
C ARG A 57 -1.54 18.10 -0.86
N TYR A 58 -2.10 18.42 -2.03
CA TYR A 58 -2.79 17.45 -2.88
C TYR A 58 -1.83 16.66 -3.76
N PHE A 59 -0.93 17.35 -4.48
CA PHE A 59 -0.05 16.71 -5.45
C PHE A 59 1.34 16.41 -4.91
N TRP A 60 1.87 15.25 -5.30
CA TRP A 60 3.23 14.82 -5.06
C TRP A 60 4.03 14.90 -6.36
N SER A 61 4.96 15.83 -6.43
CA SER A 61 5.93 15.99 -7.51
C SER A 61 7.18 16.65 -6.93
N PRO A 62 8.17 15.89 -6.46
CA PRO A 62 9.37 16.43 -5.83
C PRO A 62 10.14 17.42 -6.71
N TYR A 63 10.11 17.22 -8.03
CA TYR A 63 10.74 18.13 -8.99
C TYR A 63 10.13 19.52 -8.98
N LEU A 64 8.85 19.66 -8.63
CA LEU A 64 8.13 20.91 -8.48
C LEU A 64 8.03 21.39 -7.03
N GLY A 65 8.73 20.72 -6.10
CA GLY A 65 8.65 21.02 -4.67
C GLY A 65 7.30 20.63 -4.02
N LEU A 66 6.45 19.87 -4.73
CA LEU A 66 5.16 19.41 -4.24
C LEU A 66 5.32 18.08 -3.49
N ARG A 67 4.82 18.02 -2.26
CA ARG A 67 4.93 16.83 -1.39
C ARG A 67 3.57 16.46 -0.78
N GLY A 68 2.54 16.52 -1.61
CA GLY A 68 1.17 16.15 -1.26
C GLY A 68 0.93 14.63 -1.31
N ILE A 69 -0.34 14.25 -1.21
CA ILE A 69 -0.76 12.85 -1.05
C ILE A 69 -0.89 12.08 -2.37
N PHE A 70 -1.04 12.76 -3.51
CA PHE A 70 -1.29 12.09 -4.79
C PHE A 70 -0.19 12.33 -5.81
N ARG A 71 0.32 11.22 -6.33
CA ARG A 71 1.18 11.17 -7.49
C ARG A 71 0.32 10.85 -8.71
N VAL A 72 0.46 11.68 -9.75
CA VAL A 72 -0.16 11.45 -11.06
C VAL A 72 0.90 10.99 -12.04
N THR A 73 0.66 9.84 -12.68
CA THR A 73 1.55 9.28 -13.70
C THR A 73 0.71 9.06 -14.96
N THR A 74 1.05 9.77 -16.04
CA THR A 74 0.34 9.67 -17.32
C THR A 74 1.15 8.81 -18.29
N PHE A 75 0.52 7.79 -18.82
CA PHE A 75 0.98 6.95 -19.90
C PHE A 75 0.21 7.30 -21.17
N LYS A 76 0.54 6.65 -22.29
CA LYS A 76 -0.09 6.93 -23.59
C LYS A 76 -1.62 6.79 -23.54
N ASP A 77 -2.12 5.73 -22.91
CA ASP A 77 -3.54 5.36 -22.96
C ASP A 77 -4.23 5.36 -21.58
N VAL A 78 -3.48 5.65 -20.50
CA VAL A 78 -4.00 5.62 -19.14
C VAL A 78 -3.30 6.62 -18.24
N THR A 79 -4.05 7.23 -17.32
CA THR A 79 -3.50 8.06 -16.24
C THR A 79 -3.76 7.35 -14.91
N VAL A 80 -2.68 7.15 -14.15
CA VAL A 80 -2.72 6.51 -12.83
C VAL A 80 -2.57 7.57 -11.75
N VAL A 81 -3.50 7.59 -10.81
CA VAL A 81 -3.41 8.37 -9.59
C VAL A 81 -3.10 7.41 -8.44
N SER A 82 -1.99 7.64 -7.77
CA SER A 82 -1.53 6.78 -6.66
C SER A 82 -1.21 7.61 -5.41
N GLY A 83 -1.41 7.03 -4.23
CA GLY A 83 -1.01 7.64 -2.97
C GLY A 83 0.52 7.67 -2.82
N SER A 84 1.07 8.76 -2.33
CA SER A 84 2.49 8.95 -2.01
C SER A 84 2.64 9.47 -0.58
N GLY A 85 3.10 8.61 0.31
CA GLY A 85 3.25 8.89 1.74
C GLY A 85 3.10 7.62 2.55
N VAL A 86 3.36 7.70 3.83
CA VAL A 86 3.17 6.56 4.74
C VAL A 86 1.72 6.10 4.69
N GLY A 87 1.50 4.85 4.26
CA GLY A 87 0.19 4.27 3.99
C GLY A 87 -0.11 4.10 2.50
N GLY A 88 0.59 4.82 1.60
CA GLY A 88 0.41 4.69 0.16
C GLY A 88 -1.04 4.93 -0.29
N GLY A 89 -1.65 3.95 -0.95
CA GLY A 89 -3.03 4.05 -1.44
C GLY A 89 -4.09 4.27 -0.36
N SER A 90 -3.81 3.93 0.90
CA SER A 90 -4.75 4.17 2.00
C SER A 90 -4.98 5.65 2.32
N LEU A 91 -4.11 6.54 1.83
CA LEU A 91 -4.27 7.98 1.97
C LEU A 91 -5.44 8.55 1.17
N GLY A 92 -5.95 7.82 0.20
CA GLY A 92 -6.97 8.37 -0.70
C GLY A 92 -7.95 7.34 -1.29
N TYR A 93 -8.04 6.14 -0.70
CA TYR A 93 -9.06 5.18 -1.11
C TYR A 93 -10.41 5.47 -0.44
N ALA A 94 -11.47 4.86 -0.98
CA ALA A 94 -12.85 5.14 -0.55
C ALA A 94 -13.31 4.33 0.68
N ASN A 95 -12.40 3.87 1.53
CA ASN A 95 -12.71 3.02 2.70
C ASN A 95 -13.46 1.72 2.36
N THR A 96 -13.27 1.21 1.15
CA THR A 96 -13.94 0.00 0.68
C THR A 96 -12.97 -1.16 0.68
N LEU A 97 -13.27 -2.22 1.43
CA LEU A 97 -12.61 -3.51 1.29
C LEU A 97 -13.44 -4.37 0.32
N TYR A 98 -13.00 -4.40 -0.95
CA TYR A 98 -13.68 -5.15 -1.99
C TYR A 98 -13.11 -6.56 -2.10
N VAL A 99 -13.95 -7.57 -1.89
CA VAL A 99 -13.61 -8.96 -2.18
C VAL A 99 -14.02 -9.23 -3.64
N PRO A 100 -13.09 -9.60 -4.53
CA PRO A 100 -13.39 -9.82 -5.93
C PRO A 100 -14.43 -10.93 -6.13
N PRO A 101 -15.31 -10.83 -7.14
CA PRO A 101 -16.26 -11.88 -7.47
C PRO A 101 -15.54 -13.09 -8.10
N GLU A 102 -16.20 -14.24 -8.13
CA GLU A 102 -15.68 -15.50 -8.66
C GLU A 102 -15.04 -15.37 -10.05
N ARG A 103 -15.66 -14.58 -10.94
CA ARG A 103 -15.13 -14.33 -12.30
C ARG A 103 -13.71 -13.74 -12.31
N PHE A 104 -13.33 -13.01 -11.27
CA PHE A 104 -11.97 -12.48 -11.13
C PHE A 104 -10.97 -13.63 -10.93
N PHE A 105 -11.30 -14.58 -10.06
CA PHE A 105 -10.42 -15.72 -9.79
C PHE A 105 -10.35 -16.72 -10.96
N ALA A 106 -11.36 -16.72 -11.82
CA ALA A 106 -11.43 -17.55 -13.03
C ALA A 106 -10.72 -16.95 -14.26
N ASP A 107 -10.08 -15.78 -14.13
CA ASP A 107 -9.37 -15.12 -15.24
C ASP A 107 -8.24 -16.03 -15.77
N PRO A 108 -8.18 -16.27 -17.10
CA PRO A 108 -7.16 -17.16 -17.71
C PRO A 108 -5.71 -16.78 -17.43
N GLN A 109 -5.44 -15.52 -17.08
CA GLN A 109 -4.09 -15.06 -16.78
C GLN A 109 -3.49 -15.69 -15.52
N TRP A 110 -4.34 -16.08 -14.55
CA TRP A 110 -3.86 -16.64 -13.27
C TRP A 110 -4.66 -17.82 -12.72
N ALA A 111 -5.83 -18.13 -13.26
CA ALA A 111 -6.68 -19.22 -12.78
C ALA A 111 -5.99 -20.60 -12.77
N GLY A 112 -5.09 -20.84 -13.75
CA GLY A 112 -4.32 -22.08 -13.84
C GLY A 112 -3.15 -22.20 -12.85
N MET A 113 -2.83 -21.16 -12.09
CA MET A 113 -1.66 -21.16 -11.19
C MET A 113 -1.99 -21.73 -9.81
N ALA A 114 -3.18 -21.45 -9.29
CA ALA A 114 -3.64 -21.92 -7.98
C ALA A 114 -5.16 -21.72 -7.84
N ASP A 115 -5.77 -22.39 -6.87
CA ASP A 115 -7.13 -22.03 -6.39
C ASP A 115 -7.04 -20.75 -5.53
N TRP A 116 -6.98 -19.61 -6.22
CA TRP A 116 -6.82 -18.32 -5.58
C TRP A 116 -7.99 -17.95 -4.67
N GLN A 117 -9.20 -18.37 -4.98
CA GLN A 117 -10.38 -18.07 -4.17
C GLN A 117 -10.25 -18.72 -2.79
N SER A 118 -9.97 -20.00 -2.75
CA SER A 118 -9.77 -20.73 -1.50
C SER A 118 -8.52 -20.25 -0.75
N ALA A 119 -7.42 -20.01 -1.47
CA ALA A 119 -6.17 -19.58 -0.87
C ALA A 119 -6.26 -18.18 -0.23
N LEU A 120 -7.02 -17.26 -0.81
CA LEU A 120 -7.13 -15.88 -0.33
C LEU A 120 -8.27 -15.67 0.68
N ALA A 121 -9.26 -16.55 0.73
CA ALA A 121 -10.41 -16.40 1.63
C ALA A 121 -10.04 -16.13 3.10
N PRO A 122 -9.11 -16.89 3.75
CA PRO A 122 -8.71 -16.63 5.12
C PRO A 122 -7.99 -15.28 5.28
N HIS A 123 -7.29 -14.81 4.26
CA HIS A 123 -6.61 -13.52 4.28
C HIS A 123 -7.58 -12.35 4.14
N TYR A 124 -8.65 -12.50 3.35
CA TYR A 124 -9.73 -11.50 3.30
C TYR A 124 -10.45 -11.41 4.65
N ALA A 125 -10.77 -12.53 5.28
CA ALA A 125 -11.39 -12.56 6.60
C ALA A 125 -10.51 -11.87 7.65
N GLU A 126 -9.20 -12.13 7.63
CA GLU A 126 -8.25 -11.48 8.54
C GLU A 126 -8.15 -9.98 8.27
N ALA A 127 -8.13 -9.54 6.99
CA ALA A 127 -8.11 -8.14 6.63
C ALA A 127 -9.39 -7.42 7.10
N GLN A 128 -10.57 -8.04 6.94
CA GLN A 128 -11.83 -7.52 7.46
C GLN A 128 -11.79 -7.32 8.96
N ARG A 129 -11.31 -8.32 9.69
CA ARG A 129 -11.17 -8.27 11.15
C ARG A 129 -10.22 -7.15 11.59
N MET A 130 -9.05 -7.04 10.97
CA MET A 130 -8.02 -6.05 11.32
C MET A 130 -8.44 -4.62 11.00
N LEU A 131 -9.18 -4.42 9.92
CA LEU A 131 -9.66 -3.11 9.48
C LEU A 131 -10.99 -2.70 10.13
N GLY A 132 -11.63 -3.60 10.88
CA GLY A 132 -12.92 -3.33 11.50
C GLY A 132 -14.03 -3.11 10.48
N VAL A 133 -14.01 -3.87 9.36
CA VAL A 133 -15.00 -3.74 8.29
C VAL A 133 -16.37 -4.16 8.80
N VAL A 134 -17.38 -3.35 8.55
CA VAL A 134 -18.79 -3.62 8.83
C VAL A 134 -19.58 -3.54 7.53
N ASP A 135 -20.63 -4.34 7.42
CA ASP A 135 -21.60 -4.23 6.34
C ASP A 135 -22.43 -2.96 6.52
N TYR A 136 -22.69 -2.28 5.41
CA TYR A 136 -23.37 -0.99 5.40
C TYR A 136 -24.74 -1.11 4.71
#